data_43610a1c495ad19fdb489d3cc4e83d26
#
_entry.id   43610a1c495ad19fdb489d3cc4e83d26
#
_cell.length_a   1.000
_cell.length_b   1.000
_cell.length_c   1.000
_cell.angle_alpha   90.00
_cell.angle_beta   90.00
_cell.angle_gamma   90.00
#
_symmetry.space_group_name_H-M   'P 1'
#
loop_
_entity.id
_entity.type
_entity.pdbx_description
1 polymer ?
#
loop_
_entity_poly.entity_id
_entity_poly.type
_entity_poly.pdbx_seq_one_letter_code
_entity_poly.pdbx_strand_id
1 'polypeptide(L)'
;MSNYKKTHLQLNIVIDKISIVERDVIKMENKKWWKEAIGYQIYPRSFLDTNNDGIGDLNGIISKLDYLKELGITMIWICPVYKSPMDDNGYDVSDFYNVASDYGTLEDLLKLIDELHKRDMKLIMDLVLNHTSDEHEWFIEARKGKDNPYHDFYIWADGKIDENGEMVEPNNLASFFSGSCWKYDEEAKQYFMKIFSDKMPDLNWSNPKLREKMFEMAKWWLDKGVDGFRVDAVAHLSRDMTLQDSDMETLDKYKPD
;
A
#
# COMPACT_ATOMS: atom_id res chain seq x y z
N MET A 1 66.02 -18.87 21.58
CA MET A 1 65.27 -17.68 21.10
C MET A 1 64.27 -17.95 19.98
N SER A 2 64.16 -19.16 19.43
CA SER A 2 63.28 -19.48 18.26
C SER A 2 61.81 -19.77 18.65
N ASN A 3 61.51 -20.32 19.82
CA ASN A 3 60.17 -20.74 20.17
C ASN A 3 59.23 -19.61 20.65
N TYR A 4 59.78 -18.55 21.26
CA TYR A 4 58.99 -17.44 21.76
C TYR A 4 58.41 -16.57 20.62
N LYS A 5 59.12 -16.41 19.52
CA LYS A 5 58.61 -15.65 18.36
C LYS A 5 57.51 -16.39 17.58
N LYS A 6 57.53 -17.74 17.55
CA LYS A 6 56.51 -18.55 16.88
C LYS A 6 55.19 -18.50 17.63
N THR A 7 55.22 -18.51 18.97
CA THR A 7 54.00 -18.49 19.82
C THR A 7 53.29 -17.12 19.76
N HIS A 8 54.06 -16.03 19.73
CA HIS A 8 53.46 -14.67 19.57
C HIS A 8 52.86 -14.46 18.20
N LEU A 9 53.48 -15.02 17.13
CA LEU A 9 52.93 -14.90 15.76
C LEU A 9 51.61 -15.68 15.61
N GLN A 10 51.53 -16.88 16.21
CA GLN A 10 50.29 -17.67 16.23
C GLN A 10 49.17 -17.03 17.06
N LEU A 11 49.52 -16.41 18.19
CA LEU A 11 48.52 -15.71 19.04
C LEU A 11 47.93 -14.47 18.31
N ASN A 12 48.77 -13.71 17.62
CA ASN A 12 48.32 -12.56 16.85
C ASN A 12 47.43 -12.95 15.68
N ILE A 13 47.72 -14.04 14.97
CA ILE A 13 46.84 -14.56 13.89
C ILE A 13 45.50 -15.04 14.43
N VAL A 14 45.44 -15.61 15.63
CA VAL A 14 44.19 -16.04 16.26
C VAL A 14 43.37 -14.83 16.72
N ILE A 15 44.01 -13.80 17.31
CA ILE A 15 43.35 -12.55 17.72
C ILE A 15 42.79 -11.80 16.48
N ASP A 16 43.57 -11.73 15.39
CA ASP A 16 43.10 -11.10 14.15
C ASP A 16 41.93 -11.84 13.52
N LYS A 17 41.95 -13.18 13.54
CA LYS A 17 40.83 -14.00 13.05
C LYS A 17 39.57 -13.82 13.91
N ILE A 18 39.72 -13.78 15.25
CA ILE A 18 38.59 -13.56 16.18
C ILE A 18 38.02 -12.14 15.96
N SER A 19 38.86 -11.12 15.81
CA SER A 19 38.41 -9.75 15.55
C SER A 19 37.74 -9.59 14.17
N ILE A 20 38.12 -10.38 13.17
CA ILE A 20 37.44 -10.42 11.87
C ILE A 20 36.07 -11.08 12.01
N VAL A 21 35.98 -12.21 12.69
CA VAL A 21 34.72 -12.91 12.94
C VAL A 21 33.76 -12.04 13.74
N GLU A 22 34.22 -11.38 14.81
CA GLU A 22 33.41 -10.45 15.59
C GLU A 22 32.93 -9.25 14.75
N ARG A 23 33.80 -8.68 13.90
CA ARG A 23 33.39 -7.59 12.98
C ARG A 23 32.37 -8.06 11.94
N ASP A 24 32.50 -9.28 11.43
CA ASP A 24 31.58 -9.84 10.49
C ASP A 24 30.23 -10.20 11.15
N VAL A 25 30.24 -10.70 12.39
CA VAL A 25 29.03 -10.93 13.20
C VAL A 25 28.31 -9.61 13.51
N ILE A 26 29.04 -8.57 13.96
CA ILE A 26 28.46 -7.24 14.21
C ILE A 26 27.95 -6.62 12.91
N LYS A 27 28.60 -6.90 11.78
CA LYS A 27 28.15 -6.44 10.47
C LYS A 27 26.89 -7.18 9.99
N MET A 28 26.75 -8.46 10.33
CA MET A 28 25.54 -9.26 10.07
C MET A 28 24.37 -8.82 10.96
N GLU A 29 24.57 -8.53 12.26
CA GLU A 29 23.55 -8.03 13.17
C GLU A 29 22.97 -6.66 12.76
N ASN A 30 23.75 -5.82 12.04
CA ASN A 30 23.29 -4.53 11.52
C ASN A 30 22.80 -4.58 10.07
N LYS A 31 22.72 -5.77 9.49
CA LYS A 31 22.33 -5.96 8.09
C LYS A 31 20.82 -5.82 7.96
N LYS A 32 20.37 -4.71 7.41
CA LYS A 32 18.93 -4.45 7.16
C LYS A 32 18.54 -5.18 5.88
N TRP A 33 17.79 -6.26 5.99
CA TRP A 33 17.41 -7.15 4.88
C TRP A 33 16.86 -6.39 3.66
N TRP A 34 16.09 -5.33 3.87
CA TRP A 34 15.49 -4.55 2.77
C TRP A 34 16.49 -3.75 1.93
N LYS A 35 17.73 -3.55 2.42
CA LYS A 35 18.79 -2.88 1.64
C LYS A 35 19.49 -3.80 0.65
N GLU A 36 19.34 -5.10 0.82
CA GLU A 36 19.98 -6.13 -0.01
C GLU A 36 18.94 -6.98 -0.74
N ALA A 37 17.64 -6.73 -0.50
CA ALA A 37 16.58 -7.49 -1.13
C ALA A 37 16.53 -7.25 -2.65
N ILE A 38 16.33 -8.33 -3.38
CA ILE A 38 15.96 -8.30 -4.80
C ILE A 38 14.47 -8.54 -4.87
N GLY A 39 13.73 -7.48 -5.22
CA GLY A 39 12.27 -7.49 -5.24
C GLY A 39 11.71 -7.89 -6.60
N TYR A 40 10.62 -8.63 -6.59
CA TYR A 40 9.81 -8.95 -7.77
C TYR A 40 8.36 -8.51 -7.52
N GLN A 41 7.85 -7.65 -8.39
CA GLN A 41 6.45 -7.22 -8.32
C GLN A 41 5.56 -8.28 -8.97
N ILE A 42 4.51 -8.67 -8.27
CA ILE A 42 3.48 -9.58 -8.80
C ILE A 42 2.14 -8.83 -8.88
N TYR A 43 1.59 -8.82 -10.08
CA TYR A 43 0.20 -8.50 -10.34
C TYR A 43 -0.59 -9.82 -10.31
N PRO A 44 -1.35 -10.14 -9.23
CA PRO A 44 -1.96 -11.48 -9.09
C PRO A 44 -2.78 -11.88 -10.29
N ARG A 45 -3.65 -10.97 -10.76
CA ARG A 45 -4.59 -11.17 -11.85
C ARG A 45 -3.97 -11.76 -13.12
N SER A 46 -2.73 -11.40 -13.44
CA SER A 46 -2.06 -11.79 -14.69
C SER A 46 -0.87 -12.73 -14.48
N PHE A 47 -0.64 -13.24 -13.26
CA PHE A 47 0.56 -14.03 -12.96
C PHE A 47 0.38 -15.51 -13.32
N LEU A 48 -0.53 -16.22 -12.66
CA LEU A 48 -0.85 -17.62 -12.97
C LEU A 48 -2.23 -17.99 -12.41
N ASP A 49 -3.10 -18.44 -13.29
CA ASP A 49 -4.43 -18.97 -13.00
C ASP A 49 -4.33 -20.48 -12.73
N THR A 50 -4.79 -20.93 -11.55
CA THR A 50 -4.77 -22.35 -11.17
C THR A 50 -6.14 -23.02 -11.18
N ASN A 51 -7.21 -22.24 -11.26
CA ASN A 51 -8.60 -22.74 -11.26
C ASN A 51 -9.28 -22.68 -12.63
N ASN A 52 -8.61 -22.08 -13.66
CA ASN A 52 -9.07 -21.91 -15.04
C ASN A 52 -10.27 -20.98 -15.19
N ASP A 53 -10.36 -19.94 -14.36
CA ASP A 53 -11.38 -18.89 -14.50
C ASP A 53 -10.92 -17.68 -15.34
N GLY A 54 -9.66 -17.67 -15.77
CA GLY A 54 -9.03 -16.61 -16.55
C GLY A 54 -8.36 -15.53 -15.69
N ILE A 55 -8.33 -15.69 -14.36
CA ILE A 55 -7.75 -14.76 -13.40
C ILE A 55 -6.65 -15.48 -12.63
N GLY A 56 -5.46 -14.89 -12.55
CA GLY A 56 -4.37 -15.41 -11.73
C GLY A 56 -4.70 -15.30 -10.24
N ASP A 57 -4.18 -16.24 -9.44
CA ASP A 57 -4.55 -16.41 -8.04
C ASP A 57 -3.34 -16.62 -7.11
N LEU A 58 -3.59 -16.60 -5.78
CA LEU A 58 -2.56 -16.77 -4.75
C LEU A 58 -1.90 -18.17 -4.81
N ASN A 59 -2.65 -19.21 -5.16
CA ASN A 59 -2.10 -20.55 -5.33
C ASN A 59 -1.18 -20.64 -6.54
N GLY A 60 -1.46 -19.87 -7.60
CA GLY A 60 -0.58 -19.68 -8.74
C GLY A 60 0.75 -19.08 -8.33
N ILE A 61 0.74 -18.05 -7.46
CA ILE A 61 1.95 -17.45 -6.92
C ILE A 61 2.72 -18.49 -6.09
N ILE A 62 2.05 -19.19 -5.18
CA ILE A 62 2.66 -20.25 -4.34
C ILE A 62 3.36 -21.30 -5.21
N SER A 63 2.73 -21.72 -6.29
CA SER A 63 3.27 -22.76 -7.19
C SER A 63 4.57 -22.34 -7.91
N LYS A 64 4.89 -21.04 -7.95
CA LYS A 64 6.07 -20.48 -8.64
C LYS A 64 7.17 -19.98 -7.68
N LEU A 65 7.03 -20.17 -6.38
CA LEU A 65 8.00 -19.66 -5.40
C LEU A 65 9.40 -20.26 -5.58
N ASP A 66 9.51 -21.55 -5.93
CA ASP A 66 10.81 -22.19 -6.18
C ASP A 66 11.48 -21.58 -7.42
N TYR A 67 10.74 -21.36 -8.50
CA TYR A 67 11.24 -20.65 -9.67
C TYR A 67 11.73 -19.23 -9.34
N LEU A 68 10.97 -18.47 -8.55
CA LEU A 68 11.35 -17.12 -8.13
C LEU A 68 12.61 -17.16 -7.24
N LYS A 69 12.71 -18.14 -6.35
CA LYS A 69 13.89 -18.35 -5.52
C LYS A 69 15.14 -18.69 -6.36
N GLU A 70 15.02 -19.59 -7.34
CA GLU A 70 16.10 -19.93 -8.27
C GLU A 70 16.56 -18.72 -9.11
N LEU A 71 15.63 -17.81 -9.44
CA LEU A 71 15.92 -16.55 -10.12
C LEU A 71 16.70 -15.55 -9.23
N GLY A 72 16.84 -15.85 -7.93
CA GLY A 72 17.53 -14.99 -6.97
C GLY A 72 16.65 -13.95 -6.29
N ILE A 73 15.33 -14.06 -6.42
CA ILE A 73 14.38 -13.15 -5.75
C ILE A 73 14.37 -13.46 -4.25
N THR A 74 14.44 -12.41 -3.45
CA THR A 74 14.41 -12.50 -1.98
C THR A 74 13.20 -11.80 -1.35
N MET A 75 12.44 -11.03 -2.15
CA MET A 75 11.27 -10.30 -1.72
C MET A 75 10.23 -10.25 -2.84
N ILE A 76 8.99 -10.55 -2.52
CA ILE A 76 7.85 -10.30 -3.42
C ILE A 76 7.11 -9.06 -2.94
N TRP A 77 6.83 -8.15 -3.86
CA TRP A 77 5.81 -7.12 -3.70
C TRP A 77 4.57 -7.57 -4.48
N ILE A 78 3.50 -7.85 -3.73
CA ILE A 78 2.20 -8.20 -4.30
C ILE A 78 1.32 -6.95 -4.43
N CYS A 79 0.80 -6.69 -5.64
CA CYS A 79 -0.22 -5.66 -5.86
C CYS A 79 -1.48 -5.97 -5.06
N PRO A 80 -2.39 -5.00 -4.84
CA PRO A 80 -3.48 -5.16 -3.88
C PRO A 80 -4.28 -6.44 -4.06
N VAL A 81 -4.40 -7.20 -2.99
CA VAL A 81 -5.20 -8.44 -2.92
C VAL A 81 -6.39 -8.30 -1.98
N TYR A 82 -6.60 -7.11 -1.42
CA TYR A 82 -7.72 -6.84 -0.54
C TYR A 82 -9.06 -7.00 -1.27
N LYS A 83 -10.13 -7.20 -0.49
CA LYS A 83 -11.48 -7.21 -1.07
C LYS A 83 -11.75 -5.86 -1.76
N SER A 84 -12.18 -5.94 -3.02
CA SER A 84 -12.34 -4.79 -3.90
C SER A 84 -13.41 -5.10 -4.95
N PRO A 85 -14.21 -4.13 -5.41
CA PRO A 85 -15.04 -4.27 -6.60
C PRO A 85 -14.25 -4.25 -7.91
N MET A 86 -12.91 -4.08 -7.88
CA MET A 86 -12.00 -4.14 -9.02
C MET A 86 -12.20 -3.02 -10.07
N ASP A 87 -12.67 -1.87 -9.66
CA ASP A 87 -12.75 -0.67 -10.54
C ASP A 87 -11.36 -0.20 -10.98
N ASP A 88 -10.39 -0.26 -10.06
CA ASP A 88 -8.97 0.03 -10.33
C ASP A 88 -8.07 -1.14 -9.89
N ASN A 89 -8.38 -2.34 -10.36
CA ASN A 89 -7.55 -3.54 -10.20
C ASN A 89 -7.12 -3.84 -8.75
N GLY A 90 -7.98 -3.54 -7.78
CA GLY A 90 -7.76 -3.80 -6.38
C GLY A 90 -7.29 -2.59 -5.56
N TYR A 91 -6.96 -1.46 -6.19
CA TYR A 91 -6.65 -0.23 -5.45
C TYR A 91 -7.89 0.42 -4.82
N ASP A 92 -9.07 0.17 -5.34
CA ASP A 92 -10.38 0.53 -4.79
C ASP A 92 -10.80 -0.45 -3.68
N VAL A 93 -10.13 -0.38 -2.53
CA VAL A 93 -10.31 -1.33 -1.42
C VAL A 93 -11.65 -1.14 -0.72
N SER A 94 -12.48 -2.19 -0.68
CA SER A 94 -13.76 -2.19 0.06
C SER A 94 -13.67 -2.84 1.44
N ASP A 95 -12.63 -3.63 1.72
CA ASP A 95 -12.35 -4.22 3.03
C ASP A 95 -10.86 -4.56 3.14
N PHE A 96 -10.16 -3.91 4.08
CA PHE A 96 -8.74 -4.08 4.30
C PHE A 96 -8.35 -5.38 5.03
N TYR A 97 -9.31 -6.10 5.59
CA TYR A 97 -9.05 -7.30 6.41
C TYR A 97 -9.37 -8.61 5.69
N ASN A 98 -9.91 -8.54 4.49
CA ASN A 98 -10.25 -9.70 3.67
C ASN A 98 -9.55 -9.66 2.31
N VAL A 99 -9.37 -10.85 1.74
CA VAL A 99 -8.81 -11.05 0.38
C VAL A 99 -9.95 -11.04 -0.63
N ALA A 100 -9.70 -10.48 -1.81
CA ALA A 100 -10.62 -10.55 -2.93
C ALA A 100 -10.83 -12.01 -3.36
N SER A 101 -12.09 -12.42 -3.52
CA SER A 101 -12.45 -13.80 -3.89
C SER A 101 -11.85 -14.26 -5.22
N ASP A 102 -11.59 -13.33 -6.14
CA ASP A 102 -10.93 -13.60 -7.42
C ASP A 102 -9.50 -14.14 -7.23
N TYR A 103 -8.84 -13.79 -6.14
CA TYR A 103 -7.45 -14.20 -5.87
C TYR A 103 -7.34 -15.36 -4.89
N GLY A 104 -8.41 -15.70 -4.18
CA GLY A 104 -8.43 -16.76 -3.18
C GLY A 104 -9.00 -16.31 -1.84
N THR A 105 -8.49 -16.87 -0.77
CA THR A 105 -8.95 -16.64 0.59
C THR A 105 -7.87 -16.01 1.47
N LEU A 106 -8.24 -15.56 2.67
CA LEU A 106 -7.25 -15.13 3.68
C LEU A 106 -6.30 -16.27 4.05
N GLU A 107 -6.80 -17.51 4.13
CA GLU A 107 -6.00 -18.69 4.38
C GLU A 107 -4.95 -18.94 3.30
N ASP A 108 -5.29 -18.70 2.01
CA ASP A 108 -4.34 -18.80 0.91
C ASP A 108 -3.24 -17.73 1.01
N LEU A 109 -3.58 -16.51 1.44
CA LEU A 109 -2.58 -15.45 1.67
C LEU A 109 -1.67 -15.78 2.85
N LEU A 110 -2.21 -16.29 3.96
CA LEU A 110 -1.41 -16.75 5.09
C LEU A 110 -0.49 -17.92 4.70
N LYS A 111 -0.97 -18.84 3.87
CA LYS A 111 -0.16 -19.92 3.30
C LYS A 111 0.96 -19.36 2.41
N LEU A 112 0.69 -18.34 1.59
CA LEU A 112 1.71 -17.68 0.78
C LEU A 112 2.83 -17.08 1.66
N ILE A 113 2.47 -16.41 2.76
CA ILE A 113 3.42 -15.86 3.73
C ILE A 113 4.30 -16.98 4.30
N ASP A 114 3.70 -18.06 4.78
CA ASP A 114 4.43 -19.20 5.34
C ASP A 114 5.38 -19.85 4.32
N GLU A 115 4.92 -20.04 3.08
CA GLU A 115 5.73 -20.64 2.01
C GLU A 115 6.90 -19.73 1.57
N LEU A 116 6.72 -18.42 1.61
CA LEU A 116 7.80 -17.45 1.40
C LEU A 116 8.84 -17.54 2.51
N HIS A 117 8.40 -17.53 3.78
CA HIS A 117 9.29 -17.59 4.94
C HIS A 117 10.09 -18.91 5.00
N LYS A 118 9.50 -20.05 4.63
CA LYS A 118 10.23 -21.33 4.49
C LYS A 118 11.38 -21.26 3.49
N ARG A 119 11.33 -20.32 2.55
CA ARG A 119 12.34 -20.09 1.50
C ARG A 119 13.27 -18.92 1.80
N ASP A 120 13.24 -18.35 3.01
CA ASP A 120 13.93 -17.09 3.37
C ASP A 120 13.58 -15.94 2.40
N MET A 121 12.35 -15.88 1.94
CA MET A 121 11.80 -14.81 1.13
C MET A 121 10.84 -13.95 1.96
N LYS A 122 10.65 -12.69 1.55
CA LYS A 122 9.83 -11.71 2.24
C LYS A 122 8.60 -11.32 1.43
N LEU A 123 7.50 -11.02 2.12
CA LEU A 123 6.29 -10.46 1.50
C LEU A 123 6.12 -8.99 1.83
N ILE A 124 6.06 -8.16 0.80
CA ILE A 124 5.62 -6.76 0.87
C ILE A 124 4.23 -6.67 0.25
N MET A 125 3.26 -6.17 1.02
CA MET A 125 1.92 -5.89 0.51
C MET A 125 1.79 -4.43 0.08
N ASP A 126 0.89 -4.16 -0.83
CA ASP A 126 0.49 -2.78 -1.13
C ASP A 126 -0.32 -2.21 0.04
N LEU A 127 -0.06 -0.96 0.40
CA LEU A 127 -0.76 -0.26 1.47
C LEU A 127 -1.44 0.97 0.88
N VAL A 128 -2.72 0.84 0.56
CA VAL A 128 -3.53 1.87 -0.06
C VAL A 128 -4.11 2.77 1.01
N LEU A 129 -3.50 3.95 1.18
CA LEU A 129 -3.81 4.87 2.28
C LEU A 129 -4.53 6.14 1.84
N ASN A 130 -4.53 6.47 0.53
CA ASN A 130 -5.09 7.73 0.07
C ASN A 130 -6.62 7.73 0.03
N HIS A 131 -7.22 6.59 -0.28
CA HIS A 131 -8.66 6.45 -0.55
C HIS A 131 -9.15 5.05 -0.18
N THR A 132 -10.45 4.86 -0.21
CA THR A 132 -11.09 3.53 -0.23
C THR A 132 -11.98 3.40 -1.46
N SER A 133 -12.56 2.22 -1.68
CA SER A 133 -13.74 2.11 -2.55
C SER A 133 -14.93 2.90 -1.99
N ASP A 134 -15.83 3.35 -2.86
CA ASP A 134 -17.15 3.86 -2.46
C ASP A 134 -18.06 2.75 -1.89
N GLU A 135 -17.67 1.48 -2.05
CA GLU A 135 -18.31 0.32 -1.41
C GLU A 135 -17.72 -0.04 -0.04
N HIS A 136 -16.72 0.70 0.46
CA HIS A 136 -16.18 0.50 1.80
C HIS A 136 -17.20 0.89 2.87
N GLU A 137 -17.33 0.09 3.93
CA GLU A 137 -18.27 0.34 5.03
C GLU A 137 -18.17 1.76 5.59
N TRP A 138 -16.95 2.28 5.73
CA TRP A 138 -16.74 3.64 6.23
C TRP A 138 -17.35 4.71 5.32
N PHE A 139 -17.28 4.54 3.98
CA PHE A 139 -17.87 5.49 3.06
C PHE A 139 -19.38 5.37 3.01
N ILE A 140 -19.91 4.13 3.01
CA ILE A 140 -21.34 3.86 3.09
C ILE A 140 -21.96 4.52 4.33
N GLU A 141 -21.26 4.50 5.46
CA GLU A 141 -21.68 5.18 6.68
C GLU A 141 -21.49 6.70 6.58
N ALA A 142 -20.34 7.16 6.06
CA ALA A 142 -20.00 8.59 5.97
C ALA A 142 -21.01 9.41 5.18
N ARG A 143 -21.54 8.85 4.08
CA ARG A 143 -22.50 9.53 3.21
C ARG A 143 -23.91 9.73 3.83
N LYS A 144 -24.21 9.06 4.95
CA LYS A 144 -25.48 9.22 5.66
C LYS A 144 -25.64 10.59 6.34
N GLY A 145 -24.58 11.39 6.42
CA GLY A 145 -24.64 12.77 6.88
C GLY A 145 -23.53 13.16 7.88
N LYS A 146 -23.46 14.46 8.15
CA LYS A 146 -22.41 15.11 8.95
C LYS A 146 -22.33 14.61 10.41
N ASP A 147 -23.40 14.08 10.95
CA ASP A 147 -23.46 13.57 12.33
C ASP A 147 -22.95 12.11 12.43
N ASN A 148 -22.71 11.45 11.31
CA ASN A 148 -22.19 10.08 11.31
C ASN A 148 -20.71 10.08 11.73
N PRO A 149 -20.28 9.18 12.64
CA PRO A 149 -18.90 9.14 13.14
C PRO A 149 -17.83 8.87 12.07
N TYR A 150 -18.21 8.33 10.91
CA TYR A 150 -17.32 8.10 9.77
C TYR A 150 -17.31 9.25 8.76
N HIS A 151 -18.19 10.25 8.89
CA HIS A 151 -18.27 11.35 7.91
C HIS A 151 -16.90 11.99 7.69
N ASP A 152 -16.26 12.42 8.77
CA ASP A 152 -14.96 13.08 8.73
C ASP A 152 -13.78 12.15 8.41
N PHE A 153 -14.02 10.86 8.11
CA PHE A 153 -12.99 9.98 7.57
C PHE A 153 -12.65 10.32 6.12
N TYR A 154 -13.53 11.01 5.44
CA TYR A 154 -13.38 11.45 4.06
C TYR A 154 -13.33 12.97 3.95
N ILE A 155 -12.89 13.46 2.80
CA ILE A 155 -12.79 14.90 2.54
C ILE A 155 -14.07 15.33 1.83
N TRP A 156 -14.90 16.08 2.55
CA TRP A 156 -16.15 16.64 2.07
C TRP A 156 -16.07 18.15 1.95
N ALA A 157 -16.80 18.72 1.00
CA ALA A 157 -17.00 20.16 0.90
C ALA A 157 -18.41 20.47 0.37
N ASP A 158 -18.95 21.60 0.80
CA ASP A 158 -20.18 22.14 0.22
C ASP A 158 -19.81 22.77 -1.14
N GLY A 159 -20.71 22.69 -2.12
CA GLY A 159 -20.55 23.36 -3.41
C GLY A 159 -20.62 24.88 -3.28
N LYS A 160 -20.19 25.56 -4.33
CA LYS A 160 -20.35 27.01 -4.49
C LYS A 160 -21.58 27.30 -5.36
N ILE A 161 -22.16 28.48 -5.20
CA ILE A 161 -23.20 28.98 -6.13
C ILE A 161 -22.47 29.88 -7.12
N ASP A 162 -22.59 29.58 -8.41
CA ASP A 162 -22.02 30.36 -9.49
C ASP A 162 -22.85 31.63 -9.80
N GLU A 163 -22.39 32.40 -10.78
CA GLU A 163 -23.04 33.62 -11.22
C GLU A 163 -24.45 33.43 -11.85
N ASN A 164 -24.74 32.20 -12.28
CA ASN A 164 -26.04 31.78 -12.82
C ASN A 164 -27.00 31.26 -11.73
N GLY A 165 -26.52 31.11 -10.50
CA GLY A 165 -27.28 30.56 -9.38
C GLY A 165 -27.26 29.01 -9.34
N GLU A 166 -26.36 28.38 -10.09
CA GLU A 166 -26.20 26.92 -10.12
C GLU A 166 -25.15 26.46 -9.11
N MET A 167 -25.36 25.26 -8.55
CA MET A 167 -24.37 24.64 -7.65
C MET A 167 -23.24 24.02 -8.47
N VAL A 168 -22.01 24.45 -8.17
CA VAL A 168 -20.78 23.96 -8.80
C VAL A 168 -19.81 23.42 -7.76
N GLU A 169 -18.74 22.79 -8.22
CA GLU A 169 -17.70 22.20 -7.36
C GLU A 169 -17.06 23.24 -6.42
N PRO A 170 -16.53 22.77 -5.27
CA PRO A 170 -15.89 23.63 -4.27
C PRO A 170 -14.71 24.45 -4.78
N ASN A 171 -13.95 23.90 -5.73
CA ASN A 171 -12.80 24.53 -6.37
C ASN A 171 -12.50 23.87 -7.73
N ASN A 172 -11.48 24.36 -8.44
CA ASN A 172 -11.09 23.90 -9.77
C ASN A 172 -10.02 22.81 -9.79
N LEU A 173 -9.80 22.10 -8.69
CA LEU A 173 -8.80 21.03 -8.64
C LEU A 173 -9.18 19.87 -9.55
N ALA A 174 -8.18 19.34 -10.28
CA ALA A 174 -8.35 18.24 -11.21
C ALA A 174 -7.99 16.88 -10.59
N SER A 175 -8.63 15.81 -11.12
CA SER A 175 -8.28 14.43 -10.84
C SER A 175 -7.12 13.97 -11.73
N PHE A 176 -6.31 13.02 -11.26
CA PHE A 176 -5.29 12.34 -12.08
C PHE A 176 -5.89 11.49 -13.20
N PHE A 177 -7.12 11.03 -13.03
CA PHE A 177 -7.83 10.24 -14.04
C PHE A 177 -8.75 11.10 -14.92
N SER A 178 -8.45 12.40 -15.01
CA SER A 178 -9.21 13.43 -15.72
C SER A 178 -10.44 13.97 -14.99
N GLY A 179 -10.90 15.15 -15.43
CA GLY A 179 -12.06 15.83 -14.84
C GLY A 179 -11.80 16.43 -13.46
N SER A 180 -12.88 16.82 -12.80
CA SER A 180 -12.83 17.39 -11.44
C SER A 180 -12.36 16.37 -10.41
N CYS A 181 -11.65 16.83 -9.38
CA CYS A 181 -11.38 15.98 -8.20
C CYS A 181 -12.56 15.90 -7.24
N TRP A 182 -13.71 16.45 -7.59
CA TRP A 182 -14.93 16.47 -6.78
C TRP A 182 -16.04 15.67 -7.43
N LYS A 183 -16.78 14.94 -6.63
CA LYS A 183 -18.01 14.27 -7.05
C LYS A 183 -19.12 14.55 -6.05
N TYR A 184 -20.27 14.99 -6.56
CA TYR A 184 -21.45 15.24 -5.73
C TYR A 184 -22.08 13.92 -5.28
N ASP A 185 -22.37 13.84 -3.99
CA ASP A 185 -23.10 12.72 -3.39
C ASP A 185 -24.52 13.14 -3.02
N GLU A 186 -25.49 12.49 -3.64
CA GLU A 186 -26.91 12.80 -3.48
C GLU A 186 -27.44 12.51 -2.06
N GLU A 187 -26.85 11.54 -1.34
CA GLU A 187 -27.25 11.18 0.01
C GLU A 187 -26.68 12.16 1.04
N ALA A 188 -25.37 12.42 0.97
CA ALA A 188 -24.69 13.39 1.84
C ALA A 188 -25.07 14.84 1.54
N LYS A 189 -25.57 15.15 0.33
CA LYS A 189 -25.79 16.51 -0.19
C LYS A 189 -24.54 17.37 -0.17
N GLN A 190 -23.38 16.75 -0.42
CA GLN A 190 -22.08 17.39 -0.46
C GLN A 190 -21.22 16.80 -1.58
N TYR A 191 -20.14 17.48 -1.92
CA TYR A 191 -19.09 16.93 -2.76
C TYR A 191 -18.07 16.18 -1.90
N PHE A 192 -17.67 14.99 -2.33
CA PHE A 192 -16.48 14.33 -1.78
C PHE A 192 -15.29 14.46 -2.73
N MET A 193 -14.10 14.52 -2.16
CA MET A 193 -12.87 14.56 -2.93
C MET A 193 -12.52 13.16 -3.45
N LYS A 194 -12.05 13.09 -4.71
CA LYS A 194 -11.55 11.89 -5.37
C LYS A 194 -10.47 12.31 -6.38
N ILE A 195 -9.21 12.09 -6.07
CA ILE A 195 -8.13 12.46 -7.00
C ILE A 195 -7.82 11.38 -8.03
N PHE A 196 -8.42 10.21 -7.92
CA PHE A 196 -8.33 9.09 -8.87
C PHE A 196 -9.70 8.79 -9.48
N SER A 197 -10.21 7.55 -9.37
CA SER A 197 -11.51 7.18 -9.90
C SER A 197 -12.68 7.83 -9.14
N ASP A 198 -13.79 7.99 -9.83
CA ASP A 198 -15.08 8.43 -9.26
C ASP A 198 -15.62 7.52 -8.16
N LYS A 199 -15.07 6.31 -8.05
CA LYS A 199 -15.41 5.31 -7.04
C LYS A 199 -14.38 5.21 -5.91
N MET A 200 -13.43 6.15 -5.84
CA MET A 200 -12.34 6.11 -4.88
C MET A 200 -12.32 7.41 -4.04
N PRO A 201 -13.23 7.55 -3.05
CA PRO A 201 -13.28 8.71 -2.17
C PRO A 201 -12.02 8.83 -1.32
N ASP A 202 -11.46 10.03 -1.25
CA ASP A 202 -10.21 10.35 -0.58
C ASP A 202 -10.37 10.44 0.93
N LEU A 203 -9.44 9.82 1.64
CA LEU A 203 -9.40 9.79 3.10
C LEU A 203 -8.83 11.06 3.70
N ASN A 204 -9.43 11.52 4.78
CA ASN A 204 -9.03 12.70 5.54
C ASN A 204 -7.95 12.37 6.58
N TRP A 205 -6.69 12.40 6.20
CA TRP A 205 -5.57 12.13 7.10
C TRP A 205 -5.36 13.16 8.21
N SER A 206 -6.08 14.29 8.19
CA SER A 206 -6.13 15.22 9.33
C SER A 206 -6.91 14.63 10.50
N ASN A 207 -7.82 13.68 10.26
CA ASN A 207 -8.62 13.03 11.29
C ASN A 207 -7.77 12.02 12.10
N PRO A 208 -7.60 12.20 13.42
CA PRO A 208 -6.81 11.28 14.25
C PRO A 208 -7.42 9.88 14.36
N LYS A 209 -8.77 9.77 14.37
CA LYS A 209 -9.46 8.46 14.45
C LYS A 209 -9.23 7.64 13.19
N LEU A 210 -9.21 8.27 12.01
CA LEU A 210 -8.83 7.59 10.78
C LEU A 210 -7.41 7.05 10.87
N ARG A 211 -6.44 7.87 11.31
CA ARG A 211 -5.05 7.44 11.46
C ARG A 211 -4.92 6.23 12.39
N GLU A 212 -5.64 6.23 13.52
CA GLU A 212 -5.67 5.09 14.44
C GLU A 212 -6.16 3.81 13.73
N LYS A 213 -7.27 3.89 12.97
CA LYS A 213 -7.81 2.75 12.21
C LYS A 213 -6.84 2.22 11.17
N MET A 214 -6.16 3.11 10.45
CA MET A 214 -5.15 2.71 9.46
C MET A 214 -3.92 2.06 10.12
N PHE A 215 -3.48 2.55 11.28
CA PHE A 215 -2.38 1.92 12.03
C PHE A 215 -2.79 0.57 12.62
N GLU A 216 -4.02 0.42 13.13
CA GLU A 216 -4.57 -0.86 13.58
C GLU A 216 -4.56 -1.89 12.43
N MET A 217 -5.00 -1.49 11.25
CA MET A 217 -5.01 -2.33 10.05
C MET A 217 -3.60 -2.74 9.63
N ALA A 218 -2.66 -1.80 9.51
CA ALA A 218 -1.29 -2.11 9.17
C ALA A 218 -0.64 -3.04 10.19
N LYS A 219 -0.86 -2.77 11.50
CA LYS A 219 -0.37 -3.65 12.57
C LYS A 219 -0.97 -5.05 12.46
N TRP A 220 -2.26 -5.18 12.14
CA TRP A 220 -2.92 -6.48 12.01
C TRP A 220 -2.26 -7.35 10.92
N TRP A 221 -1.88 -6.76 9.78
CA TRP A 221 -1.16 -7.48 8.72
C TRP A 221 0.27 -7.85 9.14
N LEU A 222 0.98 -6.97 9.85
CA LEU A 222 2.30 -7.30 10.40
C LEU A 222 2.21 -8.47 11.41
N ASP A 223 1.19 -8.47 12.26
CA ASP A 223 0.93 -9.58 13.22
C ASP A 223 0.58 -10.89 12.49
N LYS A 224 0.10 -10.85 11.25
CA LYS A 224 -0.12 -12.00 10.37
C LYS A 224 1.14 -12.49 9.64
N GLY A 225 2.25 -11.78 9.77
CA GLY A 225 3.54 -12.17 9.20
C GLY A 225 3.95 -11.44 7.93
N VAL A 226 3.21 -10.41 7.49
CA VAL A 226 3.66 -9.54 6.40
C VAL A 226 4.94 -8.82 6.84
N ASP A 227 5.96 -8.80 5.98
CA ASP A 227 7.29 -8.27 6.32
C ASP A 227 7.41 -6.76 6.14
N GLY A 228 6.44 -6.14 5.46
CA GLY A 228 6.40 -4.70 5.24
C GLY A 228 5.39 -4.30 4.16
N PHE A 229 5.42 -3.02 3.81
CA PHE A 229 4.47 -2.45 2.87
C PHE A 229 5.15 -1.58 1.80
N ARG A 230 4.58 -1.58 0.61
CA ARG A 230 4.75 -0.52 -0.38
C ARG A 230 3.58 0.44 -0.20
N VAL A 231 3.86 1.68 0.19
CA VAL A 231 2.82 2.69 0.43
C VAL A 231 2.44 3.34 -0.89
N ASP A 232 1.18 3.12 -1.29
CA ASP A 232 0.63 3.74 -2.48
C ASP A 232 0.30 5.22 -2.27
N ALA A 233 0.46 6.02 -3.32
CA ALA A 233 0.07 7.43 -3.40
C ALA A 233 0.50 8.27 -2.17
N VAL A 234 1.62 7.93 -1.52
CA VAL A 234 2.09 8.52 -0.24
C VAL A 234 2.22 10.04 -0.28
N ALA A 235 2.53 10.63 -1.43
CA ALA A 235 2.67 12.08 -1.60
C ALA A 235 1.34 12.84 -1.44
N HIS A 236 0.21 12.13 -1.49
CA HIS A 236 -1.12 12.72 -1.45
C HIS A 236 -1.82 12.64 -0.08
N LEU A 237 -1.18 12.04 0.92
CA LEU A 237 -1.76 11.88 2.27
C LEU A 237 -1.84 13.21 3.03
N SER A 238 -0.88 14.11 2.81
CA SER A 238 -0.88 15.46 3.40
C SER A 238 -1.36 16.48 2.38
N ARG A 239 -2.45 17.16 2.67
CA ARG A 239 -3.09 18.11 1.78
C ARG A 239 -3.30 19.46 2.44
N ASP A 240 -3.32 20.49 1.62
CA ASP A 240 -3.84 21.78 2.03
C ASP A 240 -5.37 21.72 2.12
N MET A 241 -5.87 21.69 3.36
CA MET A 241 -7.31 21.60 3.64
C MET A 241 -8.02 22.97 3.52
N THR A 242 -7.33 24.03 3.10
CA THR A 242 -8.00 25.29 2.74
C THR A 242 -8.80 25.16 1.46
N LEU A 243 -8.53 24.13 0.65
CA LEU A 243 -9.25 23.79 -0.57
C LEU A 243 -9.38 24.97 -1.55
N GLN A 244 -8.31 25.77 -1.66
CA GLN A 244 -8.27 26.90 -2.57
C GLN A 244 -8.22 26.45 -4.03
N ASP A 245 -8.65 27.34 -4.93
CA ASP A 245 -8.49 27.12 -6.36
C ASP A 245 -7.01 27.02 -6.72
N SER A 246 -6.69 26.13 -7.64
CA SER A 246 -5.36 26.04 -8.25
C SER A 246 -5.18 27.17 -9.26
N ASP A 247 -3.92 27.58 -9.46
CA ASP A 247 -3.58 28.51 -10.53
C ASP A 247 -3.85 27.86 -11.91
N MET A 248 -4.65 28.54 -12.74
CA MET A 248 -5.07 28.01 -14.05
C MET A 248 -3.88 27.74 -14.98
N GLU A 249 -2.77 28.51 -14.88
CA GLU A 249 -1.55 28.22 -15.64
C GLU A 249 -0.93 26.86 -15.27
N THR A 250 -1.13 26.40 -14.00
CA THR A 250 -0.63 25.11 -13.55
C THR A 250 -1.49 23.98 -14.10
N LEU A 251 -2.81 24.16 -14.22
CA LEU A 251 -3.74 23.16 -14.75
C LEU A 251 -3.51 22.88 -16.24
N ASP A 252 -3.22 23.92 -17.04
CA ASP A 252 -2.99 23.76 -18.49
C ASP A 252 -1.68 23.01 -18.80
N LYS A 253 -0.70 23.03 -17.89
CA LYS A 253 0.55 22.26 -18.03
C LYS A 253 0.39 20.74 -17.81
N TYR A 254 -0.68 20.32 -17.16
CA TYR A 254 -0.93 18.91 -16.82
C TYR A 254 -2.10 18.28 -17.61
N LYS A 255 -2.63 18.97 -18.63
CA LYS A 255 -3.53 18.33 -19.58
C LYS A 255 -2.71 17.38 -20.44
N PRO A 256 -3.02 16.06 -20.44
CA PRO A 256 -2.42 15.19 -21.43
C PRO A 256 -2.88 15.63 -22.82
N ASP A 257 -1.96 15.69 -23.78
CA ASP A 257 -2.22 15.93 -25.20
C ASP A 257 -3.10 14.83 -25.82
#